data_6edb35682cafac8c53f3ca36f77933d2
#
_entry.id   6edb35682cafac8c53f3ca36f77933d2
#
_cell.length_a   1.000
_cell.length_b   1.000
_cell.length_c   1.000
_cell.angle_alpha   90.00
_cell.angle_beta   90.00
_cell.angle_gamma   90.00
#
_symmetry.space_group_name_H-M   'P 1'
#
loop_
_entity.id
_entity.type
_entity.pdbx_description
1 polymer ?
#
loop_
_entity_poly.entity_id
_entity_poly.type
_entity_poly.pdbx_seq_one_letter_code
_entity_poly.pdbx_strand_id
1 'polypeptide(L)'
;MQDRLRNERRRMGMKTGLVMEGGAMRGMFTAGVIDIMMEHKMEFDGAIGVSAGAVFGCNYKSKQPGRVIRYNAAYCNNPHYAGVASLLRTGDIFGEQFCYHDIPDRLDPFDFDTYRNNPLPFYVVATDLETGKAVYHRVDDCDEEGMKWLKASASMPLVSKIVEVDGYKLLDGGIADSIPVQYMESQGYERNVVI
;
A
#
# COMPACT_ATOMS: atom_id res chain seq x y z
N MET A 1 18.89 -22.71 -3.04
CA MET A 1 17.59 -23.37 -2.78
C MET A 1 16.42 -22.53 -3.27
N GLN A 2 16.37 -21.27 -2.96
CA GLN A 2 15.28 -20.36 -3.40
C GLN A 2 15.17 -20.20 -4.92
N ASP A 3 16.30 -20.02 -5.63
CA ASP A 3 16.31 -19.91 -7.10
C ASP A 3 15.81 -21.18 -7.81
N ARG A 4 16.08 -22.34 -7.24
CA ARG A 4 15.59 -23.60 -7.78
C ARG A 4 14.07 -23.72 -7.63
N LEU A 5 13.51 -23.37 -6.49
CA LEU A 5 12.08 -23.35 -6.25
C LEU A 5 11.37 -22.29 -7.10
N ARG A 6 12.00 -21.14 -7.34
CA ARG A 6 11.50 -20.09 -8.24
C ARG A 6 11.45 -20.58 -9.68
N ASN A 7 12.50 -21.23 -10.17
CA ASN A 7 12.56 -21.78 -11.52
C ASN A 7 11.56 -22.92 -11.72
N GLU A 8 11.36 -23.77 -10.73
CA GLU A 8 10.33 -24.83 -10.77
C GLU A 8 8.92 -24.23 -10.81
N ARG A 9 8.63 -23.18 -10.01
CA ARG A 9 7.33 -22.47 -10.03
C ARG A 9 7.06 -21.81 -11.38
N ARG A 10 8.06 -21.11 -11.95
CA ARG A 10 7.95 -20.52 -13.29
C ARG A 10 7.70 -21.59 -14.38
N ARG A 11 8.30 -22.76 -14.25
CA ARG A 11 8.06 -23.87 -15.16
C ARG A 11 6.64 -24.46 -15.06
N MET A 12 6.02 -24.37 -13.88
CA MET A 12 4.63 -24.82 -13.65
C MET A 12 3.61 -23.72 -13.95
N GLY A 13 4.03 -22.50 -14.31
CA GLY A 13 3.15 -21.39 -14.62
C GLY A 13 2.42 -20.78 -13.40
N MET A 14 2.69 -21.27 -12.18
CA MET A 14 2.01 -20.82 -10.95
C MET A 14 2.53 -19.44 -10.51
N LYS A 15 1.62 -18.46 -10.43
CA LYS A 15 1.90 -17.13 -9.90
C LYS A 15 1.66 -17.07 -8.40
N THR A 16 2.53 -16.33 -7.71
CA THR A 16 2.42 -16.08 -6.27
C THR A 16 2.09 -14.62 -6.00
N GLY A 17 1.09 -14.37 -5.16
CA GLY A 17 0.65 -13.04 -4.74
C GLY A 17 1.02 -12.72 -3.30
N LEU A 18 1.23 -11.44 -3.01
CA LEU A 18 1.33 -10.89 -1.67
C LEU A 18 0.10 -10.01 -1.41
N VAL A 19 -0.70 -10.38 -0.42
CA VAL A 19 -1.92 -9.66 -0.02
C VAL A 19 -1.68 -9.03 1.35
N MET A 20 -1.80 -7.71 1.43
CA MET A 20 -1.55 -6.94 2.65
C MET A 20 -2.83 -6.27 3.11
N GLU A 21 -3.38 -6.76 4.25
CA GLU A 21 -4.59 -6.24 4.86
C GLU A 21 -4.40 -4.78 5.34
N GLY A 22 -5.49 -4.04 5.40
CA GLY A 22 -5.57 -2.75 6.08
C GLY A 22 -5.53 -2.89 7.61
N GLY A 23 -5.41 -1.77 8.31
CA GLY A 23 -5.44 -1.81 9.79
C GLY A 23 -4.81 -0.62 10.49
N ALA A 24 -4.69 0.51 9.80
CA ALA A 24 -4.06 1.72 10.32
C ALA A 24 -2.69 1.38 10.97
N MET A 25 -2.45 1.79 12.22
CA MET A 25 -1.15 1.54 12.88
C MET A 25 -0.85 0.05 13.14
N ARG A 26 -1.84 -0.85 13.08
CA ARG A 26 -1.59 -2.30 13.13
C ARG A 26 -0.78 -2.79 11.93
N GLY A 27 -0.83 -2.07 10.81
CA GLY A 27 -0.01 -2.31 9.63
C GLY A 27 1.50 -2.24 9.89
N MET A 28 1.95 -1.75 11.05
CA MET A 28 3.36 -1.88 11.48
C MET A 28 3.83 -3.34 11.58
N PHE A 29 2.90 -4.26 11.86
CA PHE A 29 3.19 -5.70 11.78
C PHE A 29 3.50 -6.10 10.32
N THR A 30 2.64 -5.71 9.40
CA THR A 30 2.86 -5.92 7.95
C THR A 30 4.19 -5.33 7.50
N ALA A 31 4.52 -4.10 7.96
CA ALA A 31 5.80 -3.47 7.65
C ALA A 31 7.00 -4.31 8.11
N GLY A 32 6.97 -4.83 9.33
CA GLY A 32 8.03 -5.71 9.84
C GLY A 32 8.15 -7.01 9.05
N VAL A 33 7.02 -7.61 8.65
CA VAL A 33 7.03 -8.84 7.84
C VAL A 33 7.61 -8.60 6.45
N ILE A 34 7.19 -7.52 5.75
CA ILE A 34 7.74 -7.21 4.42
C ILE A 34 9.23 -6.82 4.47
N ASP A 35 9.69 -6.21 5.57
CA ASP A 35 11.11 -5.93 5.78
C ASP A 35 11.92 -7.24 5.81
N ILE A 36 11.50 -8.21 6.61
CA ILE A 36 12.12 -9.55 6.66
C ILE A 36 12.03 -10.25 5.30
N MET A 37 10.92 -10.13 4.59
CA MET A 37 10.80 -10.68 3.23
C MET A 37 11.81 -10.06 2.27
N MET A 38 12.04 -8.75 2.32
CA MET A 38 13.03 -8.06 1.51
C MET A 38 14.47 -8.49 1.88
N GLU A 39 14.80 -8.57 3.17
CA GLU A 39 16.10 -9.05 3.66
C GLU A 39 16.40 -10.47 3.18
N HIS A 40 15.40 -11.34 3.20
CA HIS A 40 15.51 -12.71 2.70
C HIS A 40 15.31 -12.84 1.18
N LYS A 41 15.20 -11.71 0.45
CA LYS A 41 15.00 -11.68 -1.01
C LYS A 41 13.84 -12.55 -1.48
N MET A 42 12.77 -12.60 -0.69
CA MET A 42 11.53 -13.26 -1.09
C MET A 42 10.87 -12.44 -2.20
N GLU A 43 10.46 -13.06 -3.27
CA GLU A 43 9.84 -12.41 -4.42
C GLU A 43 8.46 -12.99 -4.70
N PHE A 44 7.56 -12.10 -5.12
CA PHE A 44 6.21 -12.42 -5.55
C PHE A 44 6.03 -12.00 -7.02
N ASP A 45 5.02 -12.57 -7.68
CA ASP A 45 4.67 -12.23 -9.06
C ASP A 45 3.68 -11.04 -9.12
N GLY A 46 3.09 -10.65 -7.99
CA GLY A 46 2.27 -9.46 -7.81
C GLY A 46 1.99 -9.21 -6.34
N ALA A 47 1.59 -7.99 -6.02
CA ALA A 47 1.22 -7.59 -4.66
C ALA A 47 -0.02 -6.69 -4.69
N ILE A 48 -0.82 -6.76 -3.63
CA ILE A 48 -1.98 -5.90 -3.41
C ILE A 48 -2.02 -5.45 -1.96
N GLY A 49 -2.35 -4.19 -1.74
CA GLY A 49 -2.49 -3.63 -0.41
C GLY A 49 -3.80 -2.86 -0.23
N VAL A 50 -4.28 -2.83 0.99
CA VAL A 50 -5.48 -2.10 1.40
C VAL A 50 -5.11 -1.17 2.54
N SER A 51 -5.51 0.11 2.47
CA SER A 51 -5.26 1.06 3.57
C SER A 51 -3.78 1.10 4.00
N ALA A 52 -3.46 0.79 5.24
CA ALA A 52 -2.08 0.67 5.71
C ALA A 52 -1.28 -0.35 4.88
N GLY A 53 -1.90 -1.46 4.44
CA GLY A 53 -1.27 -2.44 3.56
C GLY A 53 -0.88 -1.86 2.19
N ALA A 54 -1.60 -0.86 1.69
CA ALA A 54 -1.23 -0.14 0.48
C ALA A 54 -0.07 0.84 0.73
N VAL A 55 -0.22 1.73 1.72
CA VAL A 55 0.74 2.81 2.01
C VAL A 55 2.08 2.27 2.55
N PHE A 56 2.05 1.19 3.30
CA PHE A 56 3.26 0.54 3.79
C PHE A 56 3.83 -0.45 2.77
N GLY A 57 2.94 -1.20 2.11
CA GLY A 57 3.31 -2.22 1.13
C GLY A 57 4.00 -1.68 -0.12
N CYS A 58 3.76 -0.42 -0.53
CA CYS A 58 4.47 0.20 -1.65
C CYS A 58 6.01 0.19 -1.44
N ASN A 59 6.47 0.18 -0.18
CA ASN A 59 7.89 0.08 0.16
C ASN A 59 8.51 -1.29 -0.18
N TYR A 60 7.70 -2.33 -0.29
CA TYR A 60 8.16 -3.62 -0.81
C TYR A 60 8.53 -3.53 -2.30
N LYS A 61 7.73 -2.82 -3.11
CA LYS A 61 8.02 -2.59 -4.53
C LYS A 61 9.21 -1.63 -4.72
N SER A 62 9.35 -0.59 -3.89
CA SER A 62 10.51 0.32 -3.93
C SER A 62 11.78 -0.26 -3.30
N LYS A 63 11.73 -1.50 -2.74
CA LYS A 63 12.87 -2.17 -2.13
C LYS A 63 13.52 -1.40 -0.98
N GLN A 64 12.72 -0.78 -0.12
CA GLN A 64 13.19 0.06 0.99
C GLN A 64 12.88 -0.59 2.36
N PRO A 65 13.65 -1.60 2.81
CA PRO A 65 13.45 -2.22 4.12
C PRO A 65 13.69 -1.19 5.24
N GLY A 66 12.90 -1.33 6.32
CA GLY A 66 12.97 -0.47 7.50
C GLY A 66 12.40 0.93 7.33
N ARG A 67 12.08 1.37 6.10
CA ARG A 67 11.60 2.73 5.86
C ARG A 67 10.31 3.04 6.60
N VAL A 68 9.32 2.14 6.53
CA VAL A 68 8.01 2.33 7.21
C VAL A 68 8.20 2.50 8.71
N ILE A 69 8.97 1.60 9.34
CA ILE A 69 9.21 1.64 10.78
C ILE A 69 9.97 2.90 11.16
N ARG A 70 10.96 3.30 10.37
CA ARG A 70 11.80 4.47 10.63
C ARG A 70 10.99 5.77 10.63
N TYR A 71 10.19 6.06 9.58
CA TYR A 71 9.44 7.31 9.56
C TYR A 71 8.28 7.31 10.57
N ASN A 72 7.63 6.16 10.82
CA ASN A 72 6.60 6.07 11.86
C ASN A 72 7.21 6.34 13.24
N ALA A 73 8.34 5.74 13.59
CA ALA A 73 9.02 5.97 14.85
C ALA A 73 9.48 7.43 15.00
N ALA A 74 9.96 8.05 13.92
CA ALA A 74 10.43 9.43 13.95
C ALA A 74 9.30 10.45 14.11
N TYR A 75 8.11 10.18 13.53
CA TYR A 75 7.05 11.18 13.39
C TYR A 75 5.75 10.84 14.14
N CYS A 76 5.65 9.73 14.89
CA CYS A 76 4.42 9.34 15.60
C CYS A 76 3.89 10.40 16.57
N ASN A 77 4.75 11.25 17.11
CA ASN A 77 4.37 12.36 18.00
C ASN A 77 4.27 13.72 17.29
N ASN A 78 4.45 13.75 15.97
CA ASN A 78 4.38 15.01 15.20
C ASN A 78 2.91 15.34 14.89
N PRO A 79 2.39 16.53 15.30
CA PRO A 79 0.99 16.92 15.06
C PRO A 79 0.65 17.12 13.56
N HIS A 80 1.66 17.19 12.69
CA HIS A 80 1.48 17.21 11.23
C HIS A 80 1.36 15.81 10.64
N TYR A 81 1.86 14.79 11.35
CA TYR A 81 1.81 13.41 10.88
C TYR A 81 0.41 12.82 11.06
N ALA A 82 -0.10 12.80 12.30
CA ALA A 82 -1.42 12.27 12.59
C ALA A 82 -2.00 12.82 13.89
N GLY A 83 -3.31 12.77 14.03
CA GLY A 83 -4.02 13.05 15.28
C GLY A 83 -5.17 14.02 15.14
N VAL A 84 -5.82 14.30 16.27
CA VAL A 84 -7.00 15.18 16.34
C VAL A 84 -6.67 16.59 15.85
N ALA A 85 -5.47 17.08 16.11
CA ALA A 85 -5.05 18.41 15.62
C ALA A 85 -4.96 18.46 14.08
N SER A 86 -4.50 17.39 13.44
CA SER A 86 -4.52 17.27 11.98
C SER A 86 -5.96 17.26 11.48
N LEU A 87 -6.81 16.40 12.05
CA LEU A 87 -8.22 16.28 11.68
C LEU A 87 -8.97 17.62 11.75
N LEU A 88 -8.82 18.36 12.84
CA LEU A 88 -9.48 19.66 13.02
C LEU A 88 -8.97 20.72 12.05
N ARG A 89 -7.69 20.66 11.68
CA ARG A 89 -7.06 21.65 10.81
C ARG A 89 -7.31 21.35 9.33
N THR A 90 -7.26 20.09 8.93
CA THR A 90 -7.22 19.68 7.53
C THR A 90 -8.43 18.87 7.09
N GLY A 91 -9.19 18.30 8.01
CA GLY A 91 -10.24 17.32 7.71
C GLY A 91 -9.72 15.89 7.53
N ASP A 92 -8.41 15.68 7.72
CA ASP A 92 -7.76 14.37 7.64
C ASP A 92 -7.02 14.06 8.93
N ILE A 93 -7.22 12.85 9.48
CA ILE A 93 -6.51 12.42 10.69
C ILE A 93 -5.02 12.25 10.43
N PHE A 94 -4.62 11.80 9.23
CA PHE A 94 -3.26 11.82 8.74
C PHE A 94 -3.05 13.06 7.87
N GLY A 95 -2.04 13.86 8.18
CA GLY A 95 -1.77 15.10 7.46
C GLY A 95 -1.31 14.83 6.04
N GLU A 96 -2.13 15.15 5.05
CA GLU A 96 -1.88 14.89 3.63
C GLU A 96 -0.53 15.41 3.18
N GLN A 97 -0.29 16.72 3.33
CA GLN A 97 0.96 17.34 2.92
C GLN A 97 2.18 16.67 3.57
N PHE A 98 2.06 16.36 4.86
CA PHE A 98 3.19 15.78 5.59
C PHE A 98 3.45 14.33 5.19
N CYS A 99 2.39 13.50 5.11
CA CYS A 99 2.52 12.06 4.87
C CYS A 99 2.83 11.71 3.41
N TYR A 100 2.23 12.43 2.45
CA TYR A 100 2.30 12.09 1.03
C TYR A 100 3.23 12.99 0.22
N HIS A 101 3.80 14.06 0.84
CA HIS A 101 4.77 14.95 0.21
C HIS A 101 6.02 15.15 1.09
N ASP A 102 5.89 15.75 2.28
CA ASP A 102 7.09 16.09 3.08
C ASP A 102 7.94 14.87 3.44
N ILE A 103 7.30 13.75 3.85
CA ILE A 103 8.03 12.51 4.17
C ILE A 103 8.67 11.91 2.92
N PRO A 104 7.92 11.55 1.86
CA PRO A 104 8.50 10.85 0.72
C PRO A 104 9.44 11.71 -0.13
N ASP A 105 9.26 13.03 -0.17
CA ASP A 105 10.08 13.89 -1.01
C ASP A 105 11.37 14.34 -0.30
N ARG A 106 11.38 14.44 1.03
CA ARG A 106 12.44 15.14 1.75
C ARG A 106 12.87 14.53 3.08
N LEU A 107 11.92 14.14 3.94
CA LEU A 107 12.22 13.77 5.33
C LEU A 107 12.72 12.34 5.46
N ASP A 108 12.15 11.43 4.70
CA ASP A 108 12.56 10.04 4.53
C ASP A 108 12.27 9.63 3.08
N PRO A 109 13.18 9.96 2.14
CA PRO A 109 12.91 9.91 0.71
C PRO A 109 12.43 8.53 0.25
N PHE A 110 11.37 8.55 -0.56
CA PHE A 110 10.86 7.37 -1.24
C PHE A 110 11.66 7.15 -2.53
N ASP A 111 12.01 5.92 -2.83
CA ASP A 111 12.72 5.60 -4.07
C ASP A 111 11.72 5.39 -5.22
N PHE A 112 11.28 6.51 -5.80
CA PHE A 112 10.35 6.56 -6.91
C PHE A 112 10.90 5.82 -8.15
N ASP A 113 12.21 5.93 -8.40
CA ASP A 113 12.83 5.31 -9.57
C ASP A 113 12.87 3.78 -9.43
N THR A 114 13.25 3.26 -8.26
CA THR A 114 13.18 1.81 -8.00
C THR A 114 11.74 1.30 -8.07
N TYR A 115 10.77 2.06 -7.53
CA TYR A 115 9.36 1.68 -7.61
C TYR A 115 8.88 1.57 -9.05
N ARG A 116 9.11 2.61 -9.87
CA ARG A 116 8.70 2.69 -11.28
C ARG A 116 9.35 1.60 -12.14
N ASN A 117 10.64 1.35 -11.93
CA ASN A 117 11.40 0.38 -12.72
C ASN A 117 11.21 -1.07 -12.24
N ASN A 118 10.61 -1.31 -11.09
CA ASN A 118 10.33 -2.67 -10.60
C ASN A 118 9.11 -3.25 -11.35
N PRO A 119 9.26 -4.38 -12.05
CA PRO A 119 8.19 -4.97 -12.85
C PRO A 119 7.07 -5.61 -12.02
N LEU A 120 7.17 -5.62 -10.68
CA LEU A 120 6.15 -6.16 -9.79
C LEU A 120 4.83 -5.38 -9.95
N PRO A 121 3.74 -5.99 -10.44
CA PRO A 121 2.42 -5.38 -10.40
C PRO A 121 2.03 -5.11 -8.94
N PHE A 122 1.71 -3.86 -8.64
CA PHE A 122 1.25 -3.46 -7.32
C PHE A 122 -0.15 -2.88 -7.44
N TYR A 123 -1.11 -3.50 -6.75
CA TYR A 123 -2.51 -3.08 -6.75
C TYR A 123 -2.87 -2.45 -5.41
N VAL A 124 -3.80 -1.51 -5.46
CA VAL A 124 -4.45 -0.94 -4.28
C VAL A 124 -5.96 -1.11 -4.38
N VAL A 125 -6.61 -1.17 -3.23
CA VAL A 125 -8.06 -1.24 -3.16
C VAL A 125 -8.60 0.05 -2.57
N ALA A 126 -9.59 0.63 -3.20
CA ALA A 126 -10.39 1.73 -2.67
C ALA A 126 -11.88 1.38 -2.77
N THR A 127 -12.74 2.08 -2.03
CA THR A 127 -14.18 1.91 -2.10
C THR A 127 -14.80 3.07 -2.85
N ASP A 128 -15.50 2.78 -3.94
CA ASP A 128 -16.27 3.78 -4.67
C ASP A 128 -17.55 4.14 -3.90
N LEU A 129 -17.71 5.42 -3.61
CA LEU A 129 -18.84 5.93 -2.83
C LEU A 129 -20.17 5.90 -3.58
N GLU A 130 -20.16 5.90 -4.91
CA GLU A 130 -21.38 5.90 -5.70
C GLU A 130 -22.01 4.51 -5.75
N THR A 131 -21.17 3.48 -5.77
CA THR A 131 -21.63 2.08 -5.90
C THR A 131 -21.49 1.25 -4.62
N GLY A 132 -20.66 1.71 -3.68
CA GLY A 132 -20.28 0.95 -2.47
C GLY A 132 -19.37 -0.25 -2.77
N LYS A 133 -18.83 -0.36 -3.97
CA LYS A 133 -18.01 -1.51 -4.40
C LYS A 133 -16.52 -1.21 -4.30
N ALA A 134 -15.74 -2.29 -4.18
CA ALA A 134 -14.30 -2.21 -4.28
C ALA A 134 -13.87 -1.83 -5.70
N VAL A 135 -12.92 -0.90 -5.80
CA VAL A 135 -12.19 -0.57 -7.02
C VAL A 135 -10.75 -1.01 -6.81
N TYR A 136 -10.26 -1.83 -7.73
CA TYR A 136 -8.89 -2.34 -7.73
C TYR A 136 -8.10 -1.58 -8.79
N HIS A 137 -7.10 -0.85 -8.35
CA HIS A 137 -6.28 -0.06 -9.26
C HIS A 137 -4.82 -0.50 -9.21
N ARG A 138 -4.19 -0.62 -10.37
CA ARG A 138 -2.77 -0.94 -10.48
C ARG A 138 -1.94 0.34 -10.47
N VAL A 139 -1.11 0.50 -9.44
CA VAL A 139 -0.21 1.64 -9.30
C VAL A 139 1.16 1.27 -9.86
N ASP A 140 1.43 1.67 -11.10
CA ASP A 140 2.72 1.40 -11.75
C ASP A 140 3.77 2.43 -11.35
N ASP A 141 3.38 3.67 -11.09
CA ASP A 141 4.21 4.77 -10.62
C ASP A 141 3.58 5.45 -9.39
N CYS A 142 4.40 5.97 -8.49
CA CYS A 142 3.98 6.81 -7.37
C CYS A 142 4.10 8.31 -7.73
N ASP A 143 3.71 8.69 -8.93
CA ASP A 143 3.51 10.08 -9.32
C ASP A 143 2.29 10.71 -8.58
N GLU A 144 1.86 11.90 -8.97
CA GLU A 144 0.74 12.58 -8.32
C GLU A 144 -0.55 11.74 -8.32
N GLU A 145 -0.82 11.03 -9.41
CA GLU A 145 -2.02 10.17 -9.55
C GLU A 145 -1.89 8.89 -8.73
N GLY A 146 -0.73 8.21 -8.80
CA GLY A 146 -0.46 7.01 -7.99
C GLY A 146 -0.50 7.30 -6.49
N MET A 147 0.01 8.46 -6.07
CA MET A 147 -0.09 8.91 -4.67
C MET A 147 -1.53 9.18 -4.25
N LYS A 148 -2.40 9.71 -5.15
CA LYS A 148 -3.84 9.84 -4.87
C LYS A 148 -4.50 8.49 -4.68
N TRP A 149 -4.16 7.47 -5.47
CA TRP A 149 -4.67 6.12 -5.30
C TRP A 149 -4.23 5.48 -3.98
N LEU A 150 -2.95 5.65 -3.58
CA LEU A 150 -2.48 5.22 -2.27
C LEU A 150 -3.23 5.92 -1.13
N LYS A 151 -3.44 7.24 -1.25
CA LYS A 151 -4.22 8.02 -0.29
C LYS A 151 -5.67 7.56 -0.24
N ALA A 152 -6.31 7.34 -1.39
CA ALA A 152 -7.70 6.88 -1.46
C ALA A 152 -7.89 5.57 -0.70
N SER A 153 -6.97 4.60 -0.94
CA SER A 153 -6.97 3.32 -0.23
C SER A 153 -6.92 3.45 1.29
N ALA A 154 -6.32 4.52 1.81
CA ALA A 154 -6.13 4.76 3.25
C ALA A 154 -7.02 5.90 3.81
N SER A 155 -8.02 6.37 3.05
CA SER A 155 -8.92 7.45 3.46
C SER A 155 -10.10 6.90 4.27
N MET A 156 -9.94 6.80 5.59
CA MET A 156 -10.95 6.23 6.49
C MET A 156 -12.19 7.12 6.59
N PRO A 157 -13.40 6.54 6.59
CA PRO A 157 -14.65 7.29 6.77
C PRO A 157 -14.62 8.13 8.05
N LEU A 158 -15.26 9.31 8.01
CA LEU A 158 -15.43 10.26 9.11
C LEU A 158 -14.16 10.98 9.59
N VAL A 159 -12.98 10.43 9.28
CA VAL A 159 -11.69 10.99 9.72
C VAL A 159 -10.74 11.30 8.56
N SER A 160 -11.21 11.15 7.33
CA SER A 160 -10.48 11.55 6.12
C SER A 160 -11.43 12.15 5.08
N LYS A 161 -10.89 12.97 4.21
CA LYS A 161 -11.59 13.50 3.05
C LYS A 161 -11.80 12.44 1.99
N ILE A 162 -12.88 12.62 1.21
CA ILE A 162 -13.09 11.85 -0.02
C ILE A 162 -11.97 12.21 -0.99
N VAL A 163 -11.40 11.19 -1.65
CA VAL A 163 -10.40 11.37 -2.69
C VAL A 163 -11.06 11.24 -4.05
N GLU A 164 -10.86 12.25 -4.89
CA GLU A 164 -11.32 12.22 -6.29
C GLU A 164 -10.14 11.93 -7.21
N VAL A 165 -10.23 10.81 -7.93
CA VAL A 165 -9.21 10.38 -8.91
C VAL A 165 -9.89 9.53 -9.99
N ASP A 166 -9.48 9.69 -11.25
CA ASP A 166 -9.99 8.96 -12.42
C ASP A 166 -11.54 8.94 -12.55
N GLY A 167 -12.20 10.03 -12.09
CA GLY A 167 -13.65 10.14 -12.11
C GLY A 167 -14.37 9.41 -10.97
N TYR A 168 -13.65 8.75 -10.07
CA TYR A 168 -14.19 8.12 -8.87
C TYR A 168 -14.19 9.07 -7.67
N LYS A 169 -15.12 8.84 -6.74
CA LYS A 169 -15.13 9.40 -5.38
C LYS A 169 -14.86 8.27 -4.40
N LEU A 170 -13.66 8.26 -3.83
CA LEU A 170 -13.12 7.10 -3.14
C LEU A 170 -12.91 7.35 -1.65
N LEU A 171 -13.09 6.28 -0.88
CA LEU A 171 -12.65 6.11 0.51
C LEU A 171 -11.88 4.80 0.68
N ASP A 172 -11.47 4.52 1.93
CA ASP A 172 -10.67 3.36 2.33
C ASP A 172 -11.21 2.04 1.74
N GLY A 173 -10.31 1.27 1.15
CA GLY A 173 -10.65 -0.01 0.52
C GLY A 173 -11.16 -1.06 1.50
N GLY A 174 -10.77 -0.96 2.78
CA GLY A 174 -11.21 -1.88 3.82
C GLY A 174 -12.72 -1.88 4.10
N ILE A 175 -13.46 -0.89 3.57
CA ILE A 175 -14.93 -0.88 3.66
C ILE A 175 -15.52 -1.97 2.75
N ALA A 176 -15.04 -2.09 1.51
CA ALA A 176 -15.60 -2.99 0.50
C ALA A 176 -14.85 -4.33 0.42
N ASP A 177 -13.50 -4.32 0.51
CA ASP A 177 -12.69 -5.53 0.48
C ASP A 177 -11.37 -5.32 1.23
N SER A 178 -11.32 -5.76 2.50
CA SER A 178 -10.15 -5.58 3.37
C SER A 178 -9.04 -6.60 3.14
N ILE A 179 -9.35 -7.76 2.55
CA ILE A 179 -8.39 -8.85 2.26
C ILE A 179 -8.65 -9.39 0.85
N PRO A 180 -8.14 -8.73 -0.19
CA PRO A 180 -8.52 -8.93 -1.60
C PRO A 180 -7.92 -10.21 -2.21
N VAL A 181 -8.05 -11.37 -1.53
CA VAL A 181 -7.54 -12.66 -2.01
C VAL A 181 -8.29 -13.09 -3.27
N GLN A 182 -9.62 -12.94 -3.28
CA GLN A 182 -10.44 -13.36 -4.42
C GLN A 182 -10.10 -12.57 -5.69
N TYR A 183 -9.81 -11.27 -5.54
CA TYR A 183 -9.32 -10.48 -6.67
C TYR A 183 -7.99 -11.03 -7.19
N MET A 184 -7.02 -11.30 -6.32
CA MET A 184 -5.73 -11.85 -6.73
C MET A 184 -5.89 -13.21 -7.41
N GLU A 185 -6.74 -14.09 -6.90
CA GLU A 185 -7.06 -15.38 -7.54
C GLU A 185 -7.66 -15.18 -8.94
N SER A 186 -8.57 -14.20 -9.10
CA SER A 186 -9.17 -13.87 -10.40
C SER A 186 -8.14 -13.34 -11.41
N GLN A 187 -7.02 -12.74 -10.93
CA GLN A 187 -5.90 -12.29 -11.75
C GLN A 187 -4.86 -13.40 -12.01
N GLY A 188 -5.16 -14.63 -11.61
CA GLY A 188 -4.33 -15.80 -11.86
C GLY A 188 -3.19 -16.00 -10.86
N TYR A 189 -3.26 -15.40 -9.66
CA TYR A 189 -2.32 -15.67 -8.57
C TYR A 189 -2.84 -16.88 -7.77
N GLU A 190 -2.30 -18.05 -8.05
CA GLU A 190 -2.79 -19.34 -7.52
C GLU A 190 -2.38 -19.58 -6.06
N ARG A 191 -1.34 -18.88 -5.59
CA ARG A 191 -0.85 -18.94 -4.22
C ARG A 191 -0.69 -17.55 -3.68
N ASN A 192 -1.34 -17.27 -2.57
CA ASN A 192 -1.30 -15.96 -1.94
C ASN A 192 -0.78 -16.06 -0.52
N VAL A 193 0.19 -15.21 -0.19
CA VAL A 193 0.60 -14.94 1.18
C VAL A 193 -0.20 -13.75 1.66
N VAL A 194 -0.92 -13.92 2.77
CA VAL A 194 -1.77 -12.89 3.37
C VAL A 194 -1.14 -12.44 4.68
N ILE A 195 -1.06 -11.14 4.88
CA ILE A 195 -0.51 -10.50 6.08
C ILE A 195 -1.52 -9.50 6.62
#